data_aad2c989fd17f52d4b7763eea6ede6a1
#
_entry.id   aad2c989fd17f52d4b7763eea6ede6a1
#
_cell.length_a   1.000
_cell.length_b   1.000
_cell.length_c   1.000
_cell.angle_alpha   90.00
_cell.angle_beta   90.00
_cell.angle_gamma   90.00
#
_symmetry.space_group_name_H-M   'P 1'
#
loop_
_entity.id
_entity.type
_entity.pdbx_description
1 polymer ?
#
loop_
_entity_poly.entity_id
_entity_poly.type
_entity_poly.pdbx_seq_one_letter_code
_entity_poly.pdbx_strand_id
1 'polypeptide(L)'
;IYTLSLHDALPIYELLLHAESDSNWCFNIGIGSVQSSIWNLSLSYSDAKQALKYHFFLPQKCIFDIRDYKGMAQNPLFLTSLQETELLRLLSSKDLSGIKVFLTSLSEKLAHNFPDANNIYLFAYDIMTKSMRFLADMNINVNEIQLEIRAFQERLSGYQNIQDLTEQIYLICVKVCRLLEQSANSYHAQLNERIQEYIKSHIEDNDLGLTSIAAHVNISPSYLSALYKKINGIGLSVAISDLRIEIAENLLINSALPIKVISEKVGFKNPYYFSACFKKKTGKTPSMYRENLP
;
A
#
# COMPACT_ATOMS: atom_id res chain seq x y z
N ILE A 1 22.68 8.96 -53.59
CA ILE A 1 21.45 8.53 -52.93
C ILE A 1 21.59 7.03 -52.70
N TYR A 2 22.01 6.63 -51.49
CA TYR A 2 22.01 5.23 -51.14
C TYR A 2 20.66 4.88 -50.59
N THR A 3 19.83 4.20 -51.42
CA THR A 3 18.70 3.44 -50.90
C THR A 3 19.30 2.17 -50.32
N LEU A 4 19.45 2.12 -48.99
CA LEU A 4 19.81 0.87 -48.31
C LEU A 4 18.65 -0.12 -48.57
N SER A 5 18.86 -1.07 -49.46
CA SER A 5 18.00 -2.24 -49.63
C SER A 5 18.20 -3.20 -48.45
N LEU A 6 17.33 -4.20 -48.31
CA LEU A 6 17.54 -5.27 -47.30
C LEU A 6 18.94 -5.92 -47.42
N HIS A 7 19.51 -5.94 -48.63
CA HIS A 7 20.86 -6.43 -48.89
C HIS A 7 21.97 -5.52 -48.32
N ASP A 8 21.69 -4.20 -48.21
CA ASP A 8 22.65 -3.22 -47.67
C ASP A 8 22.60 -3.13 -46.14
N ALA A 9 21.54 -3.68 -45.52
CA ALA A 9 21.41 -3.79 -44.10
C ALA A 9 22.19 -4.98 -43.49
N LEU A 10 22.51 -5.99 -44.30
CA LEU A 10 23.31 -7.17 -43.90
C LEU A 10 24.68 -6.79 -43.31
N PRO A 11 25.50 -5.87 -43.93
CA PRO A 11 26.77 -5.46 -43.36
C PRO A 11 26.63 -4.75 -42.02
N ILE A 12 25.55 -3.98 -41.83
CA ILE A 12 25.25 -3.29 -40.54
C ILE A 12 24.84 -4.31 -39.49
N TYR A 13 24.11 -5.33 -39.87
CA TYR A 13 23.69 -6.41 -38.96
C TYR A 13 24.90 -7.29 -38.57
N GLU A 14 25.79 -7.60 -39.51
CA GLU A 14 27.07 -8.30 -39.25
C GLU A 14 28.00 -7.47 -38.37
N LEU A 15 28.10 -6.16 -38.59
CA LEU A 15 28.85 -5.25 -37.72
C LEU A 15 28.31 -5.21 -36.29
N LEU A 16 26.98 -5.25 -36.12
CA LEU A 16 26.34 -5.33 -34.80
C LEU A 16 26.66 -6.64 -34.11
N LEU A 17 26.54 -7.78 -34.79
CA LEU A 17 26.86 -9.10 -34.25
C LEU A 17 28.34 -9.21 -33.83
N HIS A 18 29.27 -8.60 -34.60
CA HIS A 18 30.67 -8.54 -34.23
C HIS A 18 30.91 -7.56 -33.06
N ALA A 19 30.24 -6.45 -32.99
CA ALA A 19 30.34 -5.48 -31.88
C ALA A 19 29.79 -6.04 -30.56
N GLU A 20 28.75 -6.86 -30.62
CA GLU A 20 28.20 -7.55 -29.42
C GLU A 20 29.11 -8.67 -28.92
N SER A 21 29.90 -9.30 -29.80
CA SER A 21 30.82 -10.39 -29.42
C SER A 21 32.11 -9.89 -28.76
N ASP A 22 32.61 -8.69 -29.11
CA ASP A 22 33.91 -8.19 -28.69
C ASP A 22 33.90 -7.07 -27.65
N SER A 23 32.72 -6.47 -27.35
CA SER A 23 32.64 -5.39 -26.38
C SER A 23 31.26 -5.34 -25.70
N ASN A 24 31.24 -4.98 -24.43
CA ASN A 24 30.01 -4.70 -23.62
C ASN A 24 29.22 -3.47 -24.14
N TRP A 25 29.21 -3.20 -25.44
CA TRP A 25 28.50 -2.06 -26.03
C TRP A 25 27.18 -2.50 -26.64
N CYS A 26 26.11 -1.89 -26.22
CA CYS A 26 24.77 -2.07 -26.77
C CYS A 26 24.47 -0.90 -27.72
N PHE A 27 24.23 -1.20 -29.01
CA PHE A 27 23.91 -0.20 -30.04
C PHE A 27 22.44 -0.31 -30.43
N ASN A 28 21.79 0.83 -30.57
CA ASN A 28 20.44 0.90 -31.10
C ASN A 28 20.44 1.69 -32.40
N ILE A 29 19.82 1.14 -33.44
CA ILE A 29 19.74 1.73 -34.76
C ILE A 29 18.32 2.07 -35.12
N GLY A 30 18.04 3.35 -35.42
CA GLY A 30 16.76 3.78 -35.99
C GLY A 30 16.85 3.94 -37.49
N ILE A 31 15.87 3.40 -38.21
CA ILE A 31 15.72 3.52 -39.66
C ILE A 31 14.52 4.43 -39.94
N GLY A 32 14.81 5.53 -40.65
CA GLY A 32 13.78 6.49 -41.09
C GLY A 32 13.11 6.10 -42.39
N SER A 33 12.10 6.86 -42.79
CA SER A 33 11.41 6.66 -44.08
C SER A 33 12.29 7.02 -45.26
N VAL A 34 12.16 6.25 -46.35
CA VAL A 34 12.81 6.56 -47.62
C VAL A 34 12.23 7.84 -48.19
N GLN A 35 13.11 8.75 -48.60
CA GLN A 35 12.76 10.04 -49.18
C GLN A 35 13.17 10.12 -50.66
N SER A 36 12.29 10.67 -51.48
CA SER A 36 12.51 10.86 -52.92
C SER A 36 13.42 12.05 -53.22
N SER A 37 13.67 12.93 -52.27
CA SER A 37 14.47 14.13 -52.46
C SER A 37 15.41 14.36 -51.28
N ILE A 38 16.62 14.82 -51.58
CA ILE A 38 17.62 15.17 -50.57
C ILE A 38 17.14 16.29 -49.62
N TRP A 39 16.26 17.15 -50.09
CA TRP A 39 15.65 18.22 -49.27
C TRP A 39 14.77 17.70 -48.14
N ASN A 40 14.34 16.44 -48.23
CA ASN A 40 13.49 15.76 -47.24
C ASN A 40 14.29 14.87 -46.27
N LEU A 41 15.64 14.89 -46.31
CA LEU A 41 16.45 14.08 -45.40
C LEU A 41 16.20 14.38 -43.92
N SER A 42 15.84 15.63 -43.62
CA SER A 42 15.43 16.00 -42.24
C SER A 42 14.20 15.23 -41.73
N LEU A 43 13.28 14.87 -42.62
CA LEU A 43 12.11 14.05 -42.28
C LEU A 43 12.54 12.61 -42.00
N SER A 44 13.41 12.03 -42.88
CA SER A 44 13.94 10.68 -42.64
C SER A 44 14.73 10.62 -41.33
N TYR A 45 15.52 11.62 -41.01
CA TYR A 45 16.24 11.71 -39.74
C TYR A 45 15.29 11.81 -38.53
N SER A 46 14.24 12.63 -38.65
CA SER A 46 13.20 12.74 -37.61
C SER A 46 12.49 11.39 -37.41
N ASP A 47 12.15 10.70 -38.48
CA ASP A 47 11.53 9.38 -38.46
C ASP A 47 12.46 8.34 -37.78
N ALA A 48 13.76 8.35 -38.09
CA ALA A 48 14.75 7.48 -37.47
C ALA A 48 14.88 7.73 -35.95
N LYS A 49 14.90 9.00 -35.55
CA LYS A 49 14.90 9.37 -34.11
C LYS A 49 13.61 8.92 -33.43
N GLN A 50 12.47 9.01 -34.10
CA GLN A 50 11.20 8.51 -33.58
C GLN A 50 11.22 6.99 -33.45
N ALA A 51 11.73 6.27 -34.45
CA ALA A 51 11.88 4.82 -34.40
C ALA A 51 12.72 4.37 -33.19
N LEU A 52 13.81 5.05 -32.86
CA LEU A 52 14.64 4.75 -31.70
C LEU A 52 13.91 4.86 -30.36
N LYS A 53 12.89 5.69 -30.26
CA LYS A 53 12.10 5.80 -29.01
C LYS A 53 11.37 4.49 -28.66
N TYR A 54 11.14 3.60 -29.63
CA TYR A 54 10.52 2.30 -29.39
C TYR A 54 11.45 1.32 -28.66
N HIS A 55 12.75 1.62 -28.55
CA HIS A 55 13.66 0.89 -27.66
C HIS A 55 13.17 0.86 -26.22
N PHE A 56 12.49 1.91 -25.77
CA PHE A 56 11.88 1.98 -24.45
C PHE A 56 10.92 0.81 -24.17
N PHE A 57 10.21 0.34 -25.20
CA PHE A 57 9.24 -0.77 -25.08
C PHE A 57 9.87 -2.13 -25.37
N LEU A 58 10.89 -2.15 -26.20
CA LEU A 58 11.54 -3.35 -26.73
C LEU A 58 13.06 -3.31 -26.49
N PRO A 59 13.50 -3.36 -25.22
CA PRO A 59 14.93 -3.21 -24.89
C PRO A 59 15.84 -4.31 -25.46
N GLN A 60 15.24 -5.43 -25.90
CA GLN A 60 15.97 -6.54 -26.52
C GLN A 60 16.16 -6.39 -28.04
N LYS A 61 15.46 -5.42 -28.66
CA LYS A 61 15.56 -5.14 -30.09
C LYS A 61 16.58 -4.04 -30.32
N CYS A 62 17.49 -4.25 -31.26
CA CYS A 62 18.58 -3.30 -31.57
C CYS A 62 18.27 -2.44 -32.82
N ILE A 63 17.38 -2.89 -33.69
CA ILE A 63 17.07 -2.20 -34.97
C ILE A 63 15.60 -1.85 -35.01
N PHE A 64 15.30 -0.58 -35.21
CA PHE A 64 13.95 -0.02 -35.22
C PHE A 64 13.65 0.68 -36.55
N ASP A 65 12.79 0.11 -37.39
CA ASP A 65 12.35 0.71 -38.63
C ASP A 65 11.03 1.45 -38.39
N ILE A 66 10.95 2.72 -38.76
CA ILE A 66 9.75 3.54 -38.58
C ILE A 66 8.51 2.94 -39.28
N ARG A 67 8.72 2.16 -40.34
CA ARG A 67 7.64 1.51 -41.12
C ARG A 67 6.87 0.49 -40.28
N ASP A 68 7.55 -0.16 -39.31
CA ASP A 68 6.94 -1.14 -38.40
C ASP A 68 5.94 -0.48 -37.45
N TYR A 69 6.04 0.83 -37.26
CA TYR A 69 5.30 1.59 -36.24
C TYR A 69 4.37 2.67 -36.84
N LYS A 70 4.39 2.86 -38.17
CA LYS A 70 3.49 3.81 -38.85
C LYS A 70 2.04 3.36 -38.75
N GLY A 71 1.17 4.24 -38.25
CA GLY A 71 -0.29 4.01 -38.16
C GLY A 71 -0.75 3.50 -36.79
N MET A 72 0.11 3.35 -35.83
CA MET A 72 -0.29 3.04 -34.44
C MET A 72 -0.96 4.27 -33.80
N ALA A 73 -2.07 4.05 -33.12
CA ALA A 73 -2.90 5.12 -32.57
C ALA A 73 -2.15 5.91 -31.49
N GLN A 74 -2.04 7.22 -31.68
CA GLN A 74 -1.44 8.15 -30.70
C GLN A 74 -2.48 8.63 -29.66
N ASN A 75 -3.36 7.76 -29.20
CA ASN A 75 -4.35 8.15 -28.21
C ASN A 75 -3.67 8.28 -26.83
N PRO A 76 -3.99 9.32 -26.06
CA PRO A 76 -3.52 9.42 -24.70
C PRO A 76 -4.03 8.20 -23.90
N LEU A 77 -3.12 7.60 -23.15
CA LEU A 77 -3.40 6.40 -22.37
C LEU A 77 -3.80 6.80 -20.96
N PHE A 78 -5.01 6.44 -20.60
CA PHE A 78 -5.53 6.55 -19.24
C PHE A 78 -6.09 5.20 -18.83
N LEU A 79 -6.14 4.94 -17.54
CA LEU A 79 -6.83 3.77 -17.01
C LEU A 79 -8.31 3.82 -17.42
N THR A 80 -8.81 2.72 -17.93
CA THR A 80 -10.26 2.55 -18.09
C THR A 80 -10.93 2.46 -16.72
N SER A 81 -12.23 2.73 -16.61
CA SER A 81 -12.97 2.64 -15.35
C SER A 81 -12.84 1.27 -14.68
N LEU A 82 -12.77 0.19 -15.47
CA LEU A 82 -12.55 -1.16 -14.94
C LEU A 82 -11.15 -1.33 -14.36
N GLN A 83 -10.13 -0.82 -15.03
CA GLN A 83 -8.75 -0.86 -14.57
C GLN A 83 -8.54 -0.01 -13.31
N GLU A 84 -9.18 1.15 -13.25
CA GLU A 84 -9.18 2.00 -12.05
C GLU A 84 -9.83 1.28 -10.87
N THR A 85 -11.01 0.70 -11.07
CA THR A 85 -11.69 -0.08 -10.01
C THR A 85 -10.83 -1.22 -9.51
N GLU A 86 -10.16 -1.94 -10.40
CA GLU A 86 -9.27 -3.05 -10.03
C GLU A 86 -8.03 -2.56 -9.28
N LEU A 87 -7.40 -1.47 -9.71
CA LEU A 87 -6.28 -0.85 -8.99
C LEU A 87 -6.68 -0.47 -7.57
N LEU A 88 -7.82 0.23 -7.40
CA LEU A 88 -8.30 0.66 -6.09
C LEU A 88 -8.67 -0.53 -5.19
N ARG A 89 -9.23 -1.60 -5.76
CA ARG A 89 -9.52 -2.84 -5.04
C ARG A 89 -8.23 -3.48 -4.52
N LEU A 90 -7.20 -3.59 -5.36
CA LEU A 90 -5.90 -4.16 -5.00
C LEU A 90 -5.18 -3.31 -3.93
N LEU A 91 -5.22 -1.99 -4.06
CA LEU A 91 -4.67 -1.06 -3.05
C LEU A 91 -5.40 -1.20 -1.72
N SER A 92 -6.74 -1.25 -1.73
CA SER A 92 -7.58 -1.41 -0.53
C SER A 92 -7.30 -2.74 0.19
N SER A 93 -7.16 -3.83 -0.56
CA SER A 93 -6.82 -5.16 -0.01
C SER A 93 -5.34 -5.31 0.35
N LYS A 94 -4.48 -4.33 -0.04
CA LYS A 94 -3.03 -4.37 0.12
C LYS A 94 -2.38 -5.61 -0.53
N ASP A 95 -2.97 -6.07 -1.64
CA ASP A 95 -2.47 -7.21 -2.39
C ASP A 95 -1.29 -6.80 -3.28
N LEU A 96 -0.09 -6.79 -2.71
CA LEU A 96 1.14 -6.40 -3.41
C LEU A 96 1.43 -7.30 -4.61
N SER A 97 1.13 -8.60 -4.50
CA SER A 97 1.31 -9.55 -5.59
C SER A 97 0.35 -9.26 -6.74
N GLY A 98 -0.93 -9.01 -6.43
CA GLY A 98 -1.95 -8.63 -7.40
C GLY A 98 -1.61 -7.30 -8.08
N ILE A 99 -1.13 -6.30 -7.35
CA ILE A 99 -0.67 -5.01 -7.90
C ILE A 99 0.47 -5.23 -8.89
N LYS A 100 1.45 -6.06 -8.56
CA LYS A 100 2.58 -6.34 -9.45
C LYS A 100 2.12 -7.01 -10.75
N VAL A 101 1.28 -8.03 -10.65
CA VAL A 101 0.69 -8.73 -11.82
C VAL A 101 -0.13 -7.76 -12.67
N PHE A 102 -0.96 -6.94 -12.05
CA PHE A 102 -1.78 -5.94 -12.74
C PHE A 102 -0.93 -4.95 -13.54
N LEU A 103 0.09 -4.34 -12.91
CA LEU A 103 0.97 -3.37 -13.56
C LEU A 103 1.80 -4.02 -14.69
N THR A 104 2.29 -5.25 -14.50
CA THR A 104 3.00 -6.00 -15.54
C THR A 104 2.10 -6.26 -16.74
N SER A 105 0.88 -6.73 -16.52
CA SER A 105 -0.10 -6.94 -17.60
C SER A 105 -0.43 -5.65 -18.37
N LEU A 106 -0.49 -4.51 -17.67
CA LEU A 106 -0.67 -3.21 -18.31
C LEU A 106 0.55 -2.82 -19.15
N SER A 107 1.76 -2.98 -18.62
CA SER A 107 3.00 -2.65 -19.35
C SER A 107 3.19 -3.51 -20.60
N GLU A 108 2.82 -4.80 -20.56
CA GLU A 108 2.83 -5.68 -21.71
C GLU A 108 1.85 -5.24 -22.80
N LYS A 109 0.62 -4.87 -22.42
CA LYS A 109 -0.37 -4.32 -23.35
C LYS A 109 0.09 -3.02 -24.00
N LEU A 110 0.76 -2.15 -23.21
CA LEU A 110 1.35 -0.92 -23.72
C LEU A 110 2.50 -1.19 -24.68
N ALA A 111 3.36 -2.16 -24.38
CA ALA A 111 4.44 -2.57 -25.23
C ALA A 111 3.96 -3.10 -26.60
N HIS A 112 2.80 -3.74 -26.66
CA HIS A 112 2.20 -4.21 -27.92
C HIS A 112 1.56 -3.10 -28.76
N ASN A 113 1.06 -2.04 -28.10
CA ASN A 113 0.37 -0.93 -28.79
C ASN A 113 1.32 0.23 -29.13
N PHE A 114 2.55 0.19 -28.71
CA PHE A 114 3.62 1.17 -28.96
C PHE A 114 3.15 2.64 -28.90
N PRO A 115 2.62 3.12 -27.77
CA PRO A 115 2.24 4.51 -27.65
C PRO A 115 3.48 5.42 -27.74
N ASP A 116 3.28 6.70 -28.09
CA ASP A 116 4.37 7.68 -27.95
C ASP A 116 4.92 7.67 -26.51
N ALA A 117 6.24 7.74 -26.38
CA ALA A 117 6.90 7.75 -25.06
C ALA A 117 6.33 8.82 -24.13
N ASN A 118 5.91 9.97 -24.66
CA ASN A 118 5.24 11.02 -23.87
C ASN A 118 3.90 10.56 -23.28
N ASN A 119 3.14 9.73 -24.00
CA ASN A 119 1.85 9.21 -23.54
C ASN A 119 2.01 8.20 -22.42
N ILE A 120 3.14 7.50 -22.36
CA ILE A 120 3.40 6.54 -21.28
C ILE A 120 3.60 7.23 -19.94
N TYR A 121 4.24 8.40 -19.94
CA TYR A 121 4.39 9.20 -18.73
C TYR A 121 3.02 9.70 -18.23
N LEU A 122 2.13 10.12 -19.13
CA LEU A 122 0.75 10.49 -18.78
C LEU A 122 0.00 9.33 -18.13
N PHE A 123 0.18 8.11 -18.64
CA PHE A 123 -0.38 6.90 -18.05
C PHE A 123 0.17 6.63 -16.63
N ALA A 124 1.47 6.78 -16.45
CA ALA A 124 2.09 6.67 -15.12
C ALA A 124 1.51 7.70 -14.14
N TYR A 125 1.36 8.96 -14.59
CA TYR A 125 0.75 10.01 -13.79
C TYR A 125 -0.71 9.72 -13.46
N ASP A 126 -1.49 9.14 -14.36
CA ASP A 126 -2.88 8.77 -14.11
C ASP A 126 -2.97 7.76 -12.94
N ILE A 127 -2.12 6.71 -12.96
CA ILE A 127 -2.06 5.74 -11.88
C ILE A 127 -1.70 6.40 -10.54
N MET A 128 -0.66 7.24 -10.54
CA MET A 128 -0.16 7.90 -9.33
C MET A 128 -1.18 8.87 -8.74
N THR A 129 -1.83 9.68 -9.58
CA THR A 129 -2.84 10.65 -9.14
C THR A 129 -4.10 9.98 -8.62
N LYS A 130 -4.54 8.88 -9.23
CA LYS A 130 -5.67 8.07 -8.75
C LYS A 130 -5.34 7.42 -7.40
N SER A 131 -4.14 6.90 -7.25
CA SER A 131 -3.66 6.33 -5.97
C SER A 131 -3.57 7.39 -4.86
N MET A 132 -3.11 8.60 -5.19
CA MET A 132 -3.06 9.73 -4.26
C MET A 132 -4.47 10.20 -3.86
N ARG A 133 -5.40 10.33 -4.83
CA ARG A 133 -6.79 10.68 -4.59
C ARG A 133 -7.46 9.68 -3.65
N PHE A 134 -7.24 8.39 -3.88
CA PHE A 134 -7.75 7.33 -3.02
C PHE A 134 -7.33 7.49 -1.55
N LEU A 135 -6.07 7.87 -1.28
CA LEU A 135 -5.62 8.18 0.09
C LEU A 135 -6.31 9.44 0.64
N ALA A 136 -6.42 10.49 -0.18
CA ALA A 136 -7.05 11.75 0.22
C ALA A 136 -8.53 11.56 0.59
N ASP A 137 -9.27 10.76 -0.18
CA ASP A 137 -10.68 10.41 0.08
C ASP A 137 -10.86 9.65 1.42
N MET A 138 -9.80 8.98 1.89
CA MET A 138 -9.73 8.34 3.21
C MET A 138 -9.19 9.25 4.32
N ASN A 139 -9.00 10.55 4.06
CA ASN A 139 -8.39 11.52 4.97
C ASN A 139 -6.97 11.16 5.43
N ILE A 140 -6.21 10.44 4.61
CA ILE A 140 -4.82 10.09 4.87
C ILE A 140 -3.91 11.17 4.29
N ASN A 141 -2.87 11.55 5.02
CA ASN A 141 -1.90 12.54 4.56
C ASN A 141 -1.13 12.04 3.32
N VAL A 142 -1.22 12.81 2.24
CA VAL A 142 -0.64 12.48 0.93
C VAL A 142 0.73 13.11 0.67
N ASN A 143 1.28 13.88 1.60
CA ASN A 143 2.54 14.63 1.40
C ASN A 143 3.70 13.74 0.95
N GLU A 144 3.81 12.54 1.51
CA GLU A 144 4.85 11.58 1.13
C GLU A 144 4.72 11.11 -0.32
N ILE A 145 3.48 10.87 -0.78
CA ILE A 145 3.22 10.46 -2.17
C ILE A 145 3.48 11.64 -3.12
N GLN A 146 3.13 12.86 -2.73
CA GLN A 146 3.45 14.05 -3.53
C GLN A 146 4.96 14.23 -3.75
N LEU A 147 5.78 13.95 -2.73
CA LEU A 147 7.23 13.98 -2.86
C LEU A 147 7.74 12.92 -3.83
N GLU A 148 7.18 11.70 -3.79
CA GLU A 148 7.55 10.65 -4.74
C GLU A 148 7.15 10.99 -6.19
N ILE A 149 5.98 11.59 -6.38
CA ILE A 149 5.54 12.05 -7.70
C ILE A 149 6.48 13.13 -8.24
N ARG A 150 6.93 14.07 -7.41
CA ARG A 150 7.94 15.08 -7.80
C ARG A 150 9.27 14.43 -8.18
N ALA A 151 9.77 13.51 -7.34
CA ALA A 151 11.00 12.78 -7.64
C ALA A 151 10.89 11.96 -8.93
N PHE A 152 9.72 11.40 -9.21
CA PHE A 152 9.41 10.73 -10.47
C PHE A 152 9.50 11.71 -11.65
N GLN A 153 8.93 12.92 -11.52
CA GLN A 153 9.01 13.98 -12.56
C GLN A 153 10.43 14.37 -12.90
N GLU A 154 11.27 14.52 -11.90
CA GLU A 154 12.69 14.87 -12.08
C GLU A 154 13.49 13.76 -12.79
N ARG A 155 13.05 12.52 -12.68
CA ARG A 155 13.71 11.33 -13.26
C ARG A 155 13.11 10.86 -14.59
N LEU A 156 12.11 11.56 -15.15
CA LEU A 156 11.40 11.12 -16.37
C LEU A 156 12.35 10.75 -17.53
N SER A 157 13.41 11.54 -17.75
CA SER A 157 14.40 11.28 -18.80
C SER A 157 15.39 10.17 -18.47
N GLY A 158 15.38 9.62 -17.27
CA GLY A 158 16.31 8.61 -16.79
C GLY A 158 15.82 7.18 -16.92
N TYR A 159 14.52 6.96 -17.18
CA TYR A 159 14.01 5.59 -17.36
C TYR A 159 14.44 5.03 -18.71
N GLN A 160 15.10 3.88 -18.68
CA GLN A 160 15.67 3.27 -19.88
C GLN A 160 14.66 2.40 -20.64
N ASN A 161 13.69 1.85 -19.93
CA ASN A 161 12.68 0.95 -20.48
C ASN A 161 11.37 0.99 -19.70
N ILE A 162 10.34 0.35 -20.25
CA ILE A 162 9.01 0.28 -19.65
C ILE A 162 9.00 -0.51 -18.34
N GLN A 163 9.90 -1.46 -18.17
CA GLN A 163 10.01 -2.27 -16.97
C GLN A 163 10.49 -1.41 -15.78
N ASP A 164 11.51 -0.57 -16.00
CA ASP A 164 12.01 0.38 -14.99
C ASP A 164 10.89 1.33 -14.54
N LEU A 165 10.14 1.85 -15.51
CA LEU A 165 8.98 2.72 -15.23
C LEU A 165 7.91 1.99 -14.42
N THR A 166 7.58 0.76 -14.81
CA THR A 166 6.57 -0.07 -14.13
C THR A 166 6.97 -0.38 -12.69
N GLU A 167 8.25 -0.67 -12.46
CA GLU A 167 8.76 -0.92 -11.11
C GLU A 167 8.67 0.34 -10.24
N GLN A 168 8.93 1.54 -10.78
CA GLN A 168 8.75 2.78 -10.01
C GLN A 168 7.28 3.04 -9.64
N ILE A 169 6.34 2.79 -10.56
CA ILE A 169 4.91 2.86 -10.27
C ILE A 169 4.54 1.86 -9.17
N TYR A 170 5.06 0.64 -9.25
CA TYR A 170 4.85 -0.39 -8.24
C TYR A 170 5.34 0.07 -6.84
N LEU A 171 6.53 0.66 -6.75
CA LEU A 171 7.07 1.17 -5.48
C LEU A 171 6.18 2.26 -4.87
N ILE A 172 5.58 3.13 -5.70
CA ILE A 172 4.61 4.11 -5.23
C ILE A 172 3.35 3.43 -4.70
N CYS A 173 2.83 2.41 -5.38
CA CYS A 173 1.69 1.62 -4.91
C CYS A 173 2.00 0.90 -3.57
N VAL A 174 3.21 0.36 -3.41
CA VAL A 174 3.68 -0.22 -2.13
C VAL A 174 3.64 0.82 -1.02
N LYS A 175 4.09 2.04 -1.31
CA LYS A 175 4.06 3.15 -0.34
C LYS A 175 2.62 3.54 0.03
N VAL A 176 1.71 3.58 -0.95
CA VAL A 176 0.27 3.78 -0.72
C VAL A 176 -0.28 2.72 0.24
N CYS A 177 0.00 1.44 -0.01
CA CYS A 177 -0.43 0.33 0.87
C CYS A 177 0.13 0.49 2.30
N ARG A 178 1.38 0.93 2.44
CA ARG A 178 2.00 1.21 3.75
C ARG A 178 1.29 2.33 4.50
N LEU A 179 0.96 3.43 3.83
CA LEU A 179 0.23 4.55 4.45
C LEU A 179 -1.17 4.14 4.90
N LEU A 180 -1.88 3.31 4.11
CA LEU A 180 -3.15 2.72 4.49
C LEU A 180 -3.04 1.87 5.77
N GLU A 181 -1.97 1.08 5.88
CA GLU A 181 -1.74 0.24 7.05
C GLU A 181 -1.40 1.06 8.30
N GLN A 182 -0.54 2.07 8.16
CA GLN A 182 -0.17 2.98 9.25
C GLN A 182 -1.38 3.75 9.77
N SER A 183 -2.24 4.24 8.88
CA SER A 183 -3.46 4.94 9.24
C SER A 183 -4.43 4.02 10.00
N ALA A 184 -4.64 2.79 9.53
CA ALA A 184 -5.47 1.81 10.22
C ALA A 184 -4.92 1.47 11.61
N ASN A 185 -3.60 1.29 11.74
CA ASN A 185 -2.95 1.00 13.02
C ASN A 185 -3.04 2.19 13.98
N SER A 186 -2.87 3.42 13.50
CA SER A 186 -3.03 4.64 14.29
C SER A 186 -4.47 4.79 14.81
N TYR A 187 -5.46 4.56 13.95
CA TYR A 187 -6.87 4.57 14.35
C TYR A 187 -7.17 3.53 15.44
N HIS A 188 -6.67 2.29 15.27
CA HIS A 188 -6.86 1.24 16.27
C HIS A 188 -6.17 1.55 17.59
N ALA A 189 -4.98 2.17 17.56
CA ALA A 189 -4.27 2.58 18.78
C ALA A 189 -5.06 3.66 19.54
N GLN A 190 -5.49 4.72 18.86
CA GLN A 190 -6.30 5.79 19.44
C GLN A 190 -7.63 5.27 20.00
N LEU A 191 -8.29 4.36 19.27
CA LEU A 191 -9.52 3.74 19.71
C LEU A 191 -9.29 2.90 20.98
N ASN A 192 -8.19 2.13 21.04
CA ASN A 192 -7.83 1.34 22.22
C ASN A 192 -7.52 2.24 23.42
N GLU A 193 -6.84 3.36 23.23
CA GLU A 193 -6.58 4.34 24.30
C GLU A 193 -7.89 4.89 24.88
N ARG A 194 -8.82 5.33 24.04
CA ARG A 194 -10.16 5.79 24.47
C ARG A 194 -10.93 4.70 25.22
N ILE A 195 -10.85 3.44 24.81
CA ILE A 195 -11.46 2.30 25.49
C ILE A 195 -10.84 2.13 26.87
N GLN A 196 -9.50 2.17 26.98
CA GLN A 196 -8.81 2.04 28.27
C GLN A 196 -9.12 3.19 29.23
N GLU A 197 -9.19 4.42 28.74
CA GLU A 197 -9.59 5.59 29.54
C GLU A 197 -11.01 5.45 30.08
N TYR A 198 -11.95 5.01 29.22
CA TYR A 198 -13.33 4.78 29.63
C TYR A 198 -13.45 3.67 30.67
N ILE A 199 -12.72 2.56 30.51
CA ILE A 199 -12.67 1.48 31.51
C ILE A 199 -12.18 2.01 32.85
N LYS A 200 -11.06 2.75 32.86
CA LYS A 200 -10.48 3.29 34.10
C LYS A 200 -11.41 4.25 34.82
N SER A 201 -12.07 5.14 34.09
CA SER A 201 -12.97 6.15 34.66
C SER A 201 -14.32 5.59 35.17
N HIS A 202 -14.74 4.41 34.67
CA HIS A 202 -16.01 3.78 35.00
C HIS A 202 -15.84 2.41 35.67
N ILE A 203 -14.65 2.09 36.19
CA ILE A 203 -14.33 0.75 36.70
C ILE A 203 -15.24 0.32 37.85
N GLU A 204 -15.72 1.28 38.69
CA GLU A 204 -16.60 1.06 39.81
C GLU A 204 -18.06 0.84 39.37
N ASP A 205 -18.41 1.19 38.11
CA ASP A 205 -19.75 1.04 37.58
C ASP A 205 -20.06 -0.45 37.34
N ASN A 206 -21.12 -0.92 37.99
CA ASN A 206 -21.59 -2.30 37.86
C ASN A 206 -22.09 -2.66 36.46
N ASP A 207 -22.45 -1.64 35.62
CA ASP A 207 -22.96 -1.81 34.27
C ASP A 207 -21.87 -1.62 33.21
N LEU A 208 -20.61 -1.38 33.64
CA LEU A 208 -19.48 -1.34 32.76
C LEU A 208 -19.28 -2.69 32.04
N GLY A 209 -19.37 -2.68 30.71
CA GLY A 209 -19.23 -3.88 29.91
C GLY A 209 -19.16 -3.60 28.42
N LEU A 210 -19.22 -4.66 27.62
CA LEU A 210 -19.07 -4.59 26.17
C LEU A 210 -20.03 -3.58 25.51
N THR A 211 -21.30 -3.56 25.96
CA THR A 211 -22.34 -2.71 25.35
C THR A 211 -22.13 -1.24 25.66
N SER A 212 -21.83 -0.90 26.95
CA SER A 212 -21.61 0.48 27.36
C SER A 212 -20.37 1.09 26.72
N ILE A 213 -19.28 0.32 26.64
CA ILE A 213 -18.05 0.75 25.99
C ILE A 213 -18.25 0.92 24.48
N ALA A 214 -18.91 -0.02 23.82
CA ALA A 214 -19.21 0.05 22.39
C ALA A 214 -20.02 1.30 22.03
N ALA A 215 -21.02 1.63 22.85
CA ALA A 215 -21.81 2.84 22.70
C ALA A 215 -20.97 4.11 22.88
N HIS A 216 -20.06 4.15 23.88
CA HIS A 216 -19.18 5.30 24.13
C HIS A 216 -18.25 5.57 22.95
N VAL A 217 -17.67 4.52 22.34
CA VAL A 217 -16.72 4.68 21.24
C VAL A 217 -17.38 4.63 19.85
N ASN A 218 -18.73 4.55 19.78
CA ASN A 218 -19.54 4.54 18.55
C ASN A 218 -19.21 3.41 17.57
N ILE A 219 -19.04 2.18 18.09
CA ILE A 219 -18.84 0.98 17.27
C ILE A 219 -19.77 -0.15 17.72
N SER A 220 -19.95 -1.17 16.87
CA SER A 220 -20.76 -2.33 17.27
C SER A 220 -20.07 -3.17 18.36
N PRO A 221 -20.82 -3.77 19.31
CA PRO A 221 -20.26 -4.66 20.33
C PRO A 221 -19.45 -5.82 19.74
N SER A 222 -19.91 -6.41 18.64
CA SER A 222 -19.22 -7.52 17.96
C SER A 222 -17.86 -7.07 17.44
N TYR A 223 -17.78 -5.90 16.81
CA TYR A 223 -16.53 -5.33 16.31
C TYR A 223 -15.59 -4.98 17.47
N LEU A 224 -16.09 -4.33 18.53
CA LEU A 224 -15.30 -4.03 19.73
C LEU A 224 -14.68 -5.30 20.32
N SER A 225 -15.47 -6.36 20.51
CA SER A 225 -15.01 -7.62 21.09
C SER A 225 -13.86 -8.24 20.31
N ALA A 226 -14.00 -8.31 18.97
CA ALA A 226 -12.99 -8.85 18.08
C ALA A 226 -11.71 -7.99 18.05
N LEU A 227 -11.89 -6.66 17.94
CA LEU A 227 -10.79 -5.69 17.88
C LEU A 227 -10.00 -5.68 19.19
N TYR A 228 -10.68 -5.58 20.33
CA TYR A 228 -10.02 -5.54 21.63
C TYR A 228 -9.18 -6.79 21.89
N LYS A 229 -9.74 -7.98 21.58
CA LYS A 229 -9.00 -9.25 21.69
C LYS A 229 -7.80 -9.31 20.75
N LYS A 230 -7.94 -8.78 19.52
CA LYS A 230 -6.84 -8.71 18.55
C LYS A 230 -5.70 -7.83 19.03
N ILE A 231 -6.01 -6.67 19.63
CA ILE A 231 -5.00 -5.69 20.05
C ILE A 231 -4.36 -6.12 21.39
N ASN A 232 -5.17 -6.54 22.38
CA ASN A 232 -4.70 -6.74 23.75
C ASN A 232 -4.44 -8.23 24.09
N GLY A 233 -4.71 -9.17 23.19
CA GLY A 233 -4.52 -10.61 23.39
C GLY A 233 -5.58 -11.28 24.26
N ILE A 234 -6.38 -10.52 25.02
CA ILE A 234 -7.38 -11.00 25.97
C ILE A 234 -8.75 -10.37 25.69
N GLY A 235 -9.81 -11.05 26.12
CA GLY A 235 -11.16 -10.53 25.96
C GLY A 235 -11.43 -9.35 26.91
N LEU A 236 -12.27 -8.40 26.45
CA LEU A 236 -12.61 -7.17 27.19
C LEU A 236 -13.16 -7.45 28.60
N SER A 237 -14.07 -8.41 28.74
CA SER A 237 -14.64 -8.77 30.05
C SER A 237 -13.60 -9.32 31.02
N VAL A 238 -12.60 -10.04 30.50
CA VAL A 238 -11.48 -10.55 31.32
C VAL A 238 -10.61 -9.39 31.77
N ALA A 239 -10.29 -8.46 30.86
CA ALA A 239 -9.48 -7.27 31.18
C ALA A 239 -10.15 -6.41 32.26
N ILE A 240 -11.47 -6.16 32.17
CA ILE A 240 -12.21 -5.41 33.18
C ILE A 240 -12.18 -6.16 34.53
N SER A 241 -12.42 -7.48 34.51
CA SER A 241 -12.40 -8.28 35.73
C SER A 241 -11.02 -8.26 36.38
N ASP A 242 -9.95 -8.41 35.61
CA ASP A 242 -8.57 -8.40 36.11
C ASP A 242 -8.20 -7.07 36.74
N LEU A 243 -8.58 -5.94 36.12
CA LEU A 243 -8.34 -4.61 36.67
C LEU A 243 -9.11 -4.38 37.98
N ARG A 244 -10.37 -4.84 38.06
CA ARG A 244 -11.16 -4.79 39.28
C ARG A 244 -10.51 -5.57 40.43
N ILE A 245 -9.96 -6.74 40.12
CA ILE A 245 -9.25 -7.57 41.13
C ILE A 245 -7.98 -6.87 41.61
N GLU A 246 -7.20 -6.24 40.73
CA GLU A 246 -6.00 -5.47 41.13
C GLU A 246 -6.35 -4.31 42.08
N ILE A 247 -7.46 -3.61 41.84
CA ILE A 247 -7.95 -2.56 42.75
C ILE A 247 -8.40 -3.18 44.06
N ALA A 248 -9.09 -4.33 44.02
CA ALA A 248 -9.52 -5.04 45.22
C ALA A 248 -8.34 -5.52 46.10
N GLU A 249 -7.27 -6.00 45.50
CA GLU A 249 -6.01 -6.36 46.22
C GLU A 249 -5.48 -5.16 46.99
N ASN A 250 -5.40 -3.99 46.36
CA ASN A 250 -4.96 -2.76 47.00
C ASN A 250 -5.91 -2.35 48.18
N LEU A 251 -7.24 -2.48 48.00
CA LEU A 251 -8.17 -2.19 49.06
C LEU A 251 -8.13 -3.20 50.22
N LEU A 252 -7.88 -4.47 49.92
CA LEU A 252 -7.70 -5.52 50.95
C LEU A 252 -6.45 -5.28 51.80
N ILE A 253 -5.37 -4.74 51.24
CA ILE A 253 -4.13 -4.41 51.94
C ILE A 253 -4.26 -3.13 52.77
N ASN A 254 -4.86 -2.09 52.19
CA ASN A 254 -4.80 -0.73 52.72
C ASN A 254 -6.06 -0.33 53.52
N SER A 255 -7.06 -1.22 53.66
CA SER A 255 -8.30 -0.90 54.38
C SER A 255 -8.85 -2.07 55.20
N ALA A 256 -9.62 -1.75 56.25
CA ALA A 256 -10.39 -2.71 57.02
C ALA A 256 -11.82 -2.93 56.51
N LEU A 257 -12.10 -2.51 55.26
CA LEU A 257 -13.46 -2.62 54.69
C LEU A 257 -13.92 -4.07 54.58
N PRO A 258 -15.19 -4.36 54.85
CA PRO A 258 -15.75 -5.70 54.65
C PRO A 258 -15.61 -6.13 53.18
N ILE A 259 -15.36 -7.42 52.97
CA ILE A 259 -15.15 -7.99 51.58
C ILE A 259 -16.32 -7.67 50.65
N LYS A 260 -17.55 -7.69 51.23
CA LYS A 260 -18.75 -7.32 50.47
C LYS A 260 -18.69 -5.87 49.98
N VAL A 261 -18.26 -4.95 50.83
CA VAL A 261 -18.12 -3.52 50.47
C VAL A 261 -17.02 -3.32 49.43
N ILE A 262 -15.91 -4.04 49.52
CA ILE A 262 -14.86 -4.01 48.53
C ILE A 262 -15.38 -4.51 47.19
N SER A 263 -16.09 -5.64 47.15
CA SER A 263 -16.71 -6.18 45.95
C SER A 263 -17.61 -5.16 45.24
N GLU A 264 -18.46 -4.46 46.02
CA GLU A 264 -19.35 -3.40 45.49
C GLU A 264 -18.55 -2.19 44.96
N LYS A 265 -17.56 -1.73 45.71
CA LYS A 265 -16.69 -0.58 45.30
C LYS A 265 -15.92 -0.82 44.04
N VAL A 266 -15.48 -2.04 43.79
CA VAL A 266 -14.75 -2.36 42.56
C VAL A 266 -15.66 -2.78 41.41
N GLY A 267 -16.98 -2.61 41.54
CA GLY A 267 -17.94 -2.76 40.45
C GLY A 267 -18.44 -4.19 40.21
N PHE A 268 -18.34 -5.12 41.19
CA PHE A 268 -18.97 -6.44 41.06
C PHE A 268 -20.41 -6.42 41.61
N LYS A 269 -21.38 -6.83 40.77
CA LYS A 269 -22.79 -6.97 41.18
C LYS A 269 -23.01 -8.07 42.22
N ASN A 270 -22.16 -9.12 42.20
CA ASN A 270 -22.31 -10.30 43.03
C ASN A 270 -21.00 -10.61 43.76
N PRO A 271 -20.99 -10.55 45.12
CA PRO A 271 -19.82 -10.84 45.94
C PRO A 271 -19.29 -12.27 45.82
N TYR A 272 -20.18 -13.23 45.52
CA TYR A 272 -19.73 -14.64 45.29
C TYR A 272 -18.96 -14.74 43.99
N TYR A 273 -19.45 -14.08 42.93
CA TYR A 273 -18.75 -14.05 41.66
C TYR A 273 -17.40 -13.30 41.78
N PHE A 274 -17.37 -12.20 42.51
CA PHE A 274 -16.13 -11.51 42.88
C PHE A 274 -15.11 -12.46 43.52
N SER A 275 -15.54 -13.21 44.58
CA SER A 275 -14.65 -14.13 45.29
C SER A 275 -14.11 -15.24 44.39
N ALA A 276 -14.95 -15.74 43.48
CA ALA A 276 -14.52 -16.74 42.49
C ALA A 276 -13.47 -16.17 41.50
N CYS A 277 -13.70 -14.95 40.95
CA CYS A 277 -12.76 -14.26 40.08
C CYS A 277 -11.43 -13.95 40.80
N PHE A 278 -11.54 -13.45 42.04
CA PHE A 278 -10.36 -13.13 42.87
C PHE A 278 -9.52 -14.40 43.12
N LYS A 279 -10.14 -15.51 43.53
CA LYS A 279 -9.43 -16.77 43.73
C LYS A 279 -8.80 -17.30 42.44
N LYS A 280 -9.50 -17.16 41.32
CA LYS A 280 -8.96 -17.57 40.01
C LYS A 280 -7.72 -16.78 39.61
N LYS A 281 -7.68 -15.47 39.91
CA LYS A 281 -6.55 -14.58 39.56
C LYS A 281 -5.38 -14.71 40.53
N THR A 282 -5.66 -14.75 41.85
CA THR A 282 -4.64 -14.66 42.94
C THR A 282 -4.27 -16.00 43.55
N GLY A 283 -5.06 -17.05 43.27
CA GLY A 283 -4.91 -18.38 43.90
C GLY A 283 -5.52 -18.49 45.32
N LYS A 284 -5.94 -17.38 45.95
CA LYS A 284 -6.47 -17.31 47.31
C LYS A 284 -7.85 -16.63 47.32
N THR A 285 -8.70 -16.97 48.29
CA THR A 285 -9.92 -16.20 48.49
C THR A 285 -9.59 -14.81 49.06
N PRO A 286 -10.48 -13.80 48.91
CA PRO A 286 -10.24 -12.46 49.48
C PRO A 286 -9.99 -12.46 50.99
N SER A 287 -10.67 -13.35 51.74
CA SER A 287 -10.45 -13.50 53.19
C SER A 287 -9.04 -14.06 53.48
N MET A 288 -8.67 -15.16 52.84
CA MET A 288 -7.32 -15.73 52.98
C MET A 288 -6.21 -14.79 52.54
N TYR A 289 -6.48 -13.96 51.53
CA TYR A 289 -5.52 -12.99 51.02
C TYR A 289 -5.25 -11.93 52.09
N ARG A 290 -6.30 -11.40 52.77
CA ARG A 290 -6.20 -10.43 53.84
C ARG A 290 -5.52 -11.01 55.10
N GLU A 291 -5.85 -12.26 55.53
CA GLU A 291 -5.27 -12.91 56.71
C GLU A 291 -3.77 -13.24 56.52
N ASN A 292 -3.30 -13.37 55.30
CA ASN A 292 -1.88 -13.66 55.03
C ASN A 292 -1.06 -12.41 54.67
N LEU A 293 -1.56 -11.22 54.95
CA LEU A 293 -0.77 -10.00 54.88
C LEU A 293 0.19 -9.96 56.08
N PRO A 294 1.48 -9.56 55.87
CA PRO A 294 2.46 -9.51 56.93
C PRO A 294 2.13 -8.50 58.04
#